data_02d825c1ac59e3d367339c91c887aa0d
#
_entry.id   02d825c1ac59e3d367339c91c887aa0d
#
_cell.length_a   1.000
_cell.length_b   1.000
_cell.length_c   1.000
_cell.angle_alpha   90.00
_cell.angle_beta   90.00
_cell.angle_gamma   90.00
#
_symmetry.space_group_name_H-M   'P 1'
#
loop_
_entity.id
_entity.type
_entity.pdbx_description
1 polymer ?
#
loop_
_entity_poly.entity_id
_entity_poly.type
_entity_poly.pdbx_seq_one_letter_code
_entity_poly.pdbx_strand_id
1 'polypeptide(L)'
;MTINDCKIIELPKFLDARGNLSFAENFKQIPFEIKRTYWLYDVPGGENRGGHAFRQNQEFVIALSGAFDVTVDDGKEKKTFTLNRSYYGLYIPAGLWRTMENFSTNSLALEFGSMKYDREADYIEDYEQFLKLKGNGEI
;
A
#
# COMPACT_ATOMS: atom_id res chain seq x y z
N MET A 1 0.78 -3.45 15.60
CA MET A 1 -0.13 -3.01 14.54
C MET A 1 -1.03 -4.15 14.11
N THR A 2 -2.26 -3.84 13.85
CA THR A 2 -3.26 -4.78 13.35
C THR A 2 -3.83 -4.29 12.02
N ILE A 3 -4.63 -5.11 11.37
CA ILE A 3 -5.30 -4.70 10.13
C ILE A 3 -6.20 -3.48 10.34
N ASN A 4 -6.65 -3.22 11.56
CA ASN A 4 -7.51 -2.08 11.89
C ASN A 4 -6.75 -0.73 11.87
N ASP A 5 -5.42 -0.77 11.83
CA ASP A 5 -4.60 0.43 11.70
C ASP A 5 -4.42 0.85 10.23
N CYS A 6 -4.84 0.02 9.29
CA CYS A 6 -4.93 0.39 7.89
C CYS A 6 -6.14 1.30 7.67
N LYS A 7 -5.98 2.33 6.84
CA LYS A 7 -7.03 3.33 6.63
C LYS A 7 -7.16 3.73 5.18
N ILE A 8 -8.38 3.79 4.68
CA ILE A 8 -8.68 4.48 3.43
C ILE A 8 -8.67 5.98 3.74
N ILE A 9 -7.85 6.72 3.01
CA ILE A 9 -7.75 8.17 3.15
C ILE A 9 -8.17 8.81 1.84
N GLU A 10 -9.22 9.62 1.88
CA GLU A 10 -9.65 10.39 0.72
C GLU A 10 -8.73 11.60 0.54
N LEU A 11 -8.36 11.84 -0.71
CA LEU A 11 -7.55 12.99 -1.08
C LEU A 11 -8.45 14.14 -1.51
N PRO A 12 -8.01 15.39 -1.37
CA PRO A 12 -8.76 16.53 -1.89
C PRO A 12 -9.03 16.37 -3.39
N LYS A 13 -10.23 16.74 -3.81
CA LYS A 13 -10.67 16.65 -5.21
C LYS A 13 -11.12 18.03 -5.68
N PHE A 14 -10.58 18.45 -6.80
CA PHE A 14 -11.06 19.62 -7.51
C PHE A 14 -11.70 19.16 -8.81
N LEU A 15 -13.03 19.23 -8.85
CA LEU A 15 -13.82 18.73 -9.98
C LEU A 15 -13.99 19.85 -11.01
N ASP A 16 -13.66 19.58 -12.25
CA ASP A 16 -13.70 20.54 -13.34
C ASP A 16 -14.12 19.81 -14.61
N ALA A 17 -14.86 20.48 -15.51
CA ALA A 17 -15.28 19.91 -16.77
C ALA A 17 -14.10 19.53 -17.68
N ARG A 18 -12.91 20.10 -17.46
CA ARG A 18 -11.68 19.80 -18.18
C ARG A 18 -10.91 18.63 -17.58
N GLY A 19 -11.38 18.06 -16.47
CA GLY A 19 -10.72 16.99 -15.72
C GLY A 19 -10.63 17.35 -14.24
N ASN A 20 -10.30 16.35 -13.43
CA ASN A 20 -10.23 16.49 -11.98
C ASN A 20 -8.78 16.48 -11.51
N LEU A 21 -8.53 17.12 -10.36
CA LEU A 21 -7.20 17.16 -9.76
C LEU A 21 -7.31 16.69 -8.31
N SER A 22 -6.35 15.84 -7.90
CA SER A 22 -6.14 15.48 -6.50
C SER A 22 -4.67 15.65 -6.16
N PHE A 23 -4.37 15.83 -4.88
CA PHE A 23 -3.00 15.98 -4.41
C PHE A 23 -2.80 15.35 -3.04
N ALA A 24 -1.53 15.13 -2.69
CA ALA A 24 -1.14 14.59 -1.40
C ALA A 24 0.13 15.29 -0.92
N GLU A 25 0.16 15.66 0.35
CA GLU A 25 1.28 16.35 0.96
C GLU A 25 1.75 15.64 2.22
N ASN A 26 3.06 15.71 2.47
CA ASN A 26 3.65 15.12 3.68
C ASN A 26 2.99 15.67 4.95
N PHE A 27 2.70 14.77 5.88
CA PHE A 27 2.10 15.09 7.19
C PHE A 27 0.77 15.82 7.12
N LYS A 28 0.09 15.79 5.97
CA LYS A 28 -1.27 16.30 5.81
C LYS A 28 -2.21 15.17 5.44
N GLN A 29 -2.41 14.92 4.14
CA GLN A 29 -3.18 13.76 3.70
C GLN A 29 -2.41 12.48 3.96
N ILE A 30 -1.09 12.52 3.72
CA ILE A 30 -0.19 11.37 3.94
C ILE A 30 0.40 11.51 5.35
N PRO A 31 0.22 10.49 6.24
CA PRO A 31 0.63 10.62 7.65
C PRO A 31 2.14 10.40 7.88
N PHE A 32 2.97 10.64 6.86
CA PHE A 32 4.42 10.55 6.96
C PHE A 32 5.08 11.43 5.91
N GLU A 33 6.39 11.60 6.01
CA GLU A 33 7.19 12.23 4.97
C GLU A 33 7.48 11.21 3.88
N ILE A 34 7.14 11.54 2.63
CA ILE A 34 7.38 10.67 1.48
C ILE A 34 8.88 10.73 1.13
N LYS A 35 9.56 9.60 1.29
CA LYS A 35 10.98 9.46 0.95
C LYS A 35 11.22 8.57 -0.25
N ARG A 36 10.20 7.85 -0.69
CA ARG A 36 10.26 6.96 -1.86
C ARG A 36 8.92 6.96 -2.54
N THR A 37 8.95 7.03 -3.87
CA THR A 37 7.76 6.89 -4.71
C THR A 37 8.07 5.85 -5.76
N TYR A 38 7.18 4.87 -5.94
CA TYR A 38 7.32 3.84 -6.95
C TYR A 38 5.95 3.42 -7.47
N TRP A 39 5.90 2.74 -8.59
CA TRP A 39 4.63 2.34 -9.18
C TRP A 39 4.74 1.02 -9.92
N LEU A 40 3.65 0.27 -9.90
CA LEU A 40 3.48 -0.98 -10.61
C LEU A 40 2.64 -0.72 -11.84
N TYR A 41 3.09 -1.23 -12.98
CA TYR A 41 2.39 -1.07 -14.24
C TYR A 41 2.60 -2.33 -15.09
N ASP A 42 1.74 -2.53 -16.08
CA ASP A 42 1.80 -3.69 -16.97
C ASP A 42 1.75 -5.03 -16.22
N VAL A 43 1.02 -5.09 -15.11
CA VAL A 43 0.87 -6.33 -14.35
C VAL A 43 -0.05 -7.27 -15.14
N PRO A 44 0.43 -8.47 -15.53
CA PRO A 44 -0.40 -9.42 -16.26
C PRO A 44 -1.60 -9.90 -15.44
N GLY A 45 -2.71 -10.20 -16.13
CA GLY A 45 -3.89 -10.75 -15.46
C GLY A 45 -3.55 -12.04 -14.72
N GLY A 46 -4.04 -12.16 -13.49
CA GLY A 46 -3.80 -13.32 -12.65
C GLY A 46 -2.51 -13.29 -11.83
N GLU A 47 -1.65 -12.30 -12.03
CA GLU A 47 -0.41 -12.18 -11.26
C GLU A 47 -0.63 -11.48 -9.93
N ASN A 48 0.10 -11.95 -8.91
CA ASN A 48 0.15 -11.33 -7.59
C ASN A 48 1.44 -10.54 -7.43
N ARG A 49 1.36 -9.44 -6.69
CA ARG A 49 2.52 -8.59 -6.42
C ARG A 49 2.60 -8.26 -4.94
N GLY A 50 3.82 -7.93 -4.47
CA GLY A 50 4.02 -7.30 -3.18
C GLY A 50 3.87 -8.20 -1.97
N GLY A 51 4.01 -9.52 -2.09
CA GLY A 51 3.96 -10.44 -0.94
C GLY A 51 5.15 -10.24 -0.01
N HIS A 52 5.04 -9.27 0.90
CA HIS A 52 6.07 -8.96 1.89
C HIS A 52 5.49 -8.11 3.01
N ALA A 53 6.29 -7.90 4.05
CA ALA A 53 6.04 -6.91 5.10
C ALA A 53 7.26 -6.01 5.22
N PHE A 54 7.06 -4.84 5.80
CA PHE A 54 8.15 -3.91 6.12
C PHE A 54 8.35 -3.86 7.63
N ARG A 55 9.60 -3.78 8.05
CA ARG A 55 9.92 -3.58 9.47
C ARG A 55 9.60 -2.16 9.93
N GLN A 56 9.87 -1.16 9.09
CA GLN A 56 9.73 0.25 9.45
C GLN A 56 8.99 1.09 8.43
N ASN A 57 9.06 0.75 7.14
CA ASN A 57 8.46 1.54 6.09
C ASN A 57 6.93 1.53 6.20
N GLN A 58 6.36 2.73 6.19
CA GLN A 58 4.91 2.93 6.05
C GLN A 58 4.60 3.16 4.58
N GLU A 59 3.42 2.77 4.14
CA GLU A 59 3.00 2.88 2.75
C GLU A 59 1.69 3.63 2.59
N PHE A 60 1.54 4.26 1.43
CA PHE A 60 0.26 4.76 0.96
C PHE A 60 0.10 4.36 -0.50
N VAL A 61 -0.97 3.64 -0.83
CA VAL A 61 -1.17 3.03 -2.15
C VAL A 61 -2.39 3.65 -2.81
N ILE A 62 -2.23 4.08 -4.06
CA ILE A 62 -3.29 4.71 -4.86
C ILE A 62 -3.44 3.96 -6.19
N ALA A 63 -4.69 3.68 -6.60
CA ALA A 63 -4.97 3.22 -7.96
C ALA A 63 -5.09 4.45 -8.86
N LEU A 64 -3.98 4.88 -9.48
CA LEU A 64 -4.00 6.03 -10.39
C LEU A 64 -4.80 5.74 -11.66
N SER A 65 -4.86 4.49 -12.07
CA SER A 65 -5.62 4.04 -13.22
C SER A 65 -6.05 2.59 -12.95
N GLY A 66 -7.23 2.21 -13.44
CA GLY A 66 -7.75 0.87 -13.28
C GLY A 66 -8.10 0.53 -11.83
N ALA A 67 -7.96 -0.74 -11.48
CA ALA A 67 -8.35 -1.25 -10.17
C ALA A 67 -7.49 -2.46 -9.78
N PHE A 68 -7.33 -2.66 -8.48
CA PHE A 68 -6.69 -3.85 -7.93
C PHE A 68 -7.09 -4.00 -6.45
N ASP A 69 -6.84 -5.18 -5.90
CA ASP A 69 -7.09 -5.48 -4.50
C ASP A 69 -5.79 -5.50 -3.72
N VAL A 70 -5.83 -4.95 -2.50
CA VAL A 70 -4.73 -5.05 -1.54
C VAL A 70 -5.24 -5.82 -0.33
N THR A 71 -4.60 -6.95 -0.03
CA THR A 71 -4.92 -7.73 1.16
C THR A 71 -3.83 -7.49 2.20
N VAL A 72 -4.24 -7.06 3.38
CA VAL A 72 -3.36 -6.86 4.53
C VAL A 72 -3.62 -7.97 5.56
N ASP A 73 -2.56 -8.36 6.26
CA ASP A 73 -2.56 -9.52 7.16
C ASP A 73 -1.70 -9.19 8.38
N ASP A 74 -2.28 -9.30 9.57
CA ASP A 74 -1.56 -9.03 10.81
C ASP A 74 -1.08 -10.30 11.53
N GLY A 75 -1.17 -11.45 10.85
CA GLY A 75 -0.81 -12.74 11.41
C GLY A 75 -1.96 -13.46 12.10
N LYS A 76 -3.08 -12.79 12.32
CA LYS A 76 -4.29 -13.37 12.94
C LYS A 76 -5.49 -13.19 12.02
N GLU A 77 -5.64 -12.02 11.43
CA GLU A 77 -6.76 -11.66 10.56
C GLU A 77 -6.25 -11.04 9.27
N LYS A 78 -7.06 -11.14 8.24
CA LYS A 78 -6.81 -10.57 6.93
C LYS A 78 -7.96 -9.66 6.53
N LYS A 79 -7.64 -8.62 5.76
CA LYS A 79 -8.66 -7.74 5.20
C LYS A 79 -8.25 -7.32 3.79
N THR A 80 -9.20 -7.34 2.87
CA THR A 80 -8.98 -6.93 1.48
C THR A 80 -9.65 -5.60 1.22
N PHE A 81 -8.88 -4.69 0.62
CA PHE A 81 -9.37 -3.39 0.17
C PHE A 81 -9.30 -3.35 -1.34
N THR A 82 -10.37 -2.93 -2.00
CA THR A 82 -10.37 -2.70 -3.44
C THR A 82 -10.09 -1.22 -3.70
N LEU A 83 -9.03 -0.95 -4.47
CA LEU A 83 -8.68 0.40 -4.89
C LEU A 83 -9.03 0.55 -6.36
N ASN A 84 -9.91 1.49 -6.68
CA ASN A 84 -10.43 1.65 -8.04
C ASN A 84 -10.64 3.11 -8.47
N ARG A 85 -10.12 4.07 -7.73
CA ARG A 85 -10.18 5.50 -8.04
C ARG A 85 -8.93 6.22 -7.58
N SER A 86 -8.53 7.25 -8.30
CA SER A 86 -7.30 7.98 -8.02
C SER A 86 -7.41 9.05 -6.93
N TYR A 87 -8.60 9.26 -6.36
CA TYR A 87 -8.80 10.30 -5.34
C TYR A 87 -8.83 9.74 -3.90
N TYR A 88 -8.48 8.49 -3.71
CA TYR A 88 -8.27 7.93 -2.38
C TYR A 88 -7.18 6.87 -2.43
N GLY A 89 -6.61 6.57 -1.29
CA GLY A 89 -5.61 5.52 -1.18
C GLY A 89 -5.70 4.79 0.15
N LEU A 90 -4.90 3.75 0.26
CA LEU A 90 -4.82 2.91 1.45
C LEU A 90 -3.52 3.20 2.18
N TYR A 91 -3.64 3.66 3.44
CA TYR A 91 -2.51 3.74 4.35
C TYR A 91 -2.27 2.38 5.00
N ILE A 92 -1.03 1.90 4.95
CA ILE A 92 -0.60 0.65 5.57
C ILE A 92 0.58 0.95 6.48
N PRO A 93 0.43 0.79 7.81
CA PRO A 93 1.55 0.96 8.72
C PRO A 93 2.58 -0.16 8.56
N ALA A 94 3.76 0.03 9.11
CA ALA A 94 4.79 -1.01 9.15
C ALA A 94 4.32 -2.22 9.96
N GLY A 95 4.92 -3.38 9.72
CA GLY A 95 4.66 -4.58 10.51
C GLY A 95 3.44 -5.38 10.07
N LEU A 96 2.93 -5.15 8.88
CA LEU A 96 1.82 -5.92 8.29
C LEU A 96 2.28 -6.56 6.99
N TRP A 97 1.85 -7.79 6.77
CA TRP A 97 2.04 -8.47 5.49
C TRP A 97 1.01 -7.95 4.51
N ARG A 98 1.41 -7.71 3.28
CA ARG A 98 0.45 -7.28 2.26
C ARG A 98 0.74 -7.91 0.91
N THR A 99 -0.31 -8.21 0.19
CA THR A 99 -0.27 -8.71 -1.19
C THR A 99 -1.21 -7.87 -2.04
N MET A 100 -0.94 -7.84 -3.33
CA MET A 100 -1.75 -7.11 -4.30
C MET A 100 -2.12 -8.06 -5.43
N GLU A 101 -3.39 -8.06 -5.84
CA GLU A 101 -3.91 -8.98 -6.86
C GLU A 101 -5.12 -8.38 -7.58
N ASN A 102 -5.66 -9.14 -8.50
CA ASN A 102 -6.85 -8.74 -9.29
C ASN A 102 -6.65 -7.41 -10.04
N PHE A 103 -5.47 -7.24 -10.63
CA PHE A 103 -5.17 -6.05 -11.42
C PHE A 103 -6.02 -6.02 -12.69
N SER A 104 -6.73 -4.92 -12.91
CA SER A 104 -7.45 -4.69 -14.16
C SER A 104 -6.47 -4.35 -15.29
N THR A 105 -6.95 -4.41 -16.52
CA THR A 105 -6.18 -3.95 -17.69
C THR A 105 -5.84 -2.46 -17.49
N ASN A 106 -4.60 -2.09 -17.82
CA ASN A 106 -4.10 -0.72 -17.71
C ASN A 106 -4.14 -0.15 -16.28
N SER A 107 -4.09 -1.01 -15.27
CA SER A 107 -4.01 -0.56 -13.89
C SER A 107 -2.63 0.06 -13.63
N LEU A 108 -2.61 1.05 -12.75
CA LEU A 108 -1.39 1.73 -12.32
C LEU A 108 -1.47 1.92 -10.82
N ALA A 109 -0.61 1.22 -10.09
CA ALA A 109 -0.53 1.32 -8.63
C ALA A 109 0.61 2.25 -8.26
N LEU A 110 0.28 3.43 -7.73
CA LEU A 110 1.27 4.38 -7.21
C LEU A 110 1.43 4.14 -5.71
N GLU A 111 2.67 4.03 -5.26
CA GLU A 111 2.99 3.75 -3.85
C GLU A 111 3.97 4.78 -3.32
N PHE A 112 3.65 5.35 -2.14
CA PHE A 112 4.54 6.20 -1.39
C PHE A 112 5.10 5.42 -0.21
N GLY A 113 6.37 5.60 0.08
CA GLY A 113 7.03 4.99 1.23
C GLY A 113 7.66 6.03 2.14
N SER A 114 7.65 5.76 3.44
CA SER A 114 8.22 6.64 4.47
C SER A 114 9.73 6.50 4.60
N MET A 115 10.33 5.54 3.90
CA MET A 115 11.76 5.26 3.95
C MET A 115 12.34 5.15 2.55
N LYS A 116 13.62 5.43 2.42
CA LYS A 116 14.37 5.09 1.22
C LYS A 116 14.41 3.57 1.07
N TYR A 117 14.58 3.09 -0.15
CA TYR A 117 14.65 1.67 -0.44
C TYR A 117 15.85 1.03 0.30
N ASP A 118 15.56 0.00 1.10
CA ASP A 118 16.58 -0.80 1.77
C ASP A 118 16.01 -2.20 1.98
N ARG A 119 16.22 -3.06 0.99
CA ARG A 119 15.65 -4.40 0.99
C ARG A 119 16.17 -5.25 2.15
N GLU A 120 17.48 -5.19 2.42
CA GLU A 120 18.09 -6.03 3.44
C GLU A 120 17.63 -5.66 4.86
N ALA A 121 17.55 -4.36 5.15
CA ALA A 121 17.22 -3.91 6.51
C ALA A 121 15.73 -3.91 6.80
N ASP A 122 14.87 -3.72 5.79
CA ASP A 122 13.47 -3.42 6.01
C ASP A 122 12.49 -4.48 5.51
N TYR A 123 12.79 -5.20 4.44
CA TYR A 123 11.86 -6.15 3.84
C TYR A 123 11.86 -7.50 4.56
N ILE A 124 10.65 -8.03 4.79
CA ILE A 124 10.43 -9.40 5.24
C ILE A 124 9.68 -10.07 4.08
N GLU A 125 10.35 -10.97 3.37
CA GLU A 125 9.82 -11.58 2.15
C GLU A 125 9.34 -13.02 2.34
N ASP A 126 9.60 -13.62 3.50
CA ASP A 126 9.14 -14.94 3.86
C ASP A 126 7.99 -14.84 4.85
N TYR A 127 6.83 -15.38 4.46
CA TYR A 127 5.62 -15.30 5.29
C TYR A 127 5.79 -16.02 6.63
N GLU A 128 6.48 -17.16 6.65
CA GLU A 128 6.73 -17.87 7.90
C GLU A 128 7.60 -17.07 8.85
N GLN A 129 8.60 -16.37 8.31
CA GLN A 129 9.42 -15.45 9.10
C GLN A 129 8.56 -14.30 9.64
N PHE A 130 7.68 -13.75 8.80
CA PHE A 130 6.75 -12.70 9.23
C PHE A 130 5.91 -13.16 10.42
N LEU A 131 5.30 -14.35 10.33
CA LEU A 131 4.47 -14.88 11.40
C LEU A 131 5.27 -15.05 12.70
N LYS A 132 6.50 -15.52 12.59
CA LYS A 132 7.37 -15.70 13.76
C LYS A 132 7.71 -14.37 14.42
N LEU A 133 8.13 -13.38 13.65
CA LEU A 133 8.45 -12.05 14.15
C LEU A 133 7.24 -11.38 14.77
N LYS A 134 6.09 -11.51 14.14
CA LYS A 134 4.82 -10.95 14.62
C LYS A 134 4.41 -11.61 15.94
N GLY A 135 4.49 -12.93 16.01
CA GLY A 135 4.16 -13.69 17.20
C GLY A 135 5.09 -13.39 18.39
N ASN A 136 6.33 -13.02 18.12
CA ASN A 136 7.32 -12.66 19.16
C ASN A 136 7.23 -11.18 19.57
N GLY A 137 6.38 -10.39 18.91
CA GLY A 137 6.29 -8.96 19.19
C GLY A 137 7.48 -8.15 18.66
N GLU A 138 8.23 -8.68 17.68
CA GLU A 138 9.40 -8.01 17.12
C GLU A 138 9.06 -7.02 16.00
N ILE A 139 7.84 -7.11 15.50
CA ILE A 139 7.30 -6.16 14.50
C ILE A 139 5.85 -5.82 14.78
#